data_8961269c2fc7b75c517af0353083f8ff
#
_entry.id   8961269c2fc7b75c517af0353083f8ff
#
_cell.length_a   1.000
_cell.length_b   1.000
_cell.length_c   1.000
_cell.angle_alpha   90.00
_cell.angle_beta   90.00
_cell.angle_gamma   90.00
#
_symmetry.space_group_name_H-M   'P 1'
#
loop_
_entity.id
_entity.type
_entity.pdbx_description
1 polymer ?
#
loop_
_entity_poly.entity_id
_entity_poly.type
_entity_poly.pdbx_seq_one_letter_code
_entity_poly.pdbx_strand_id
1 'polypeptide(L)'
;MLYYSRGSASDVISSHELKEAVFSALEKIGKKKKVLVIPPDYTRSHSRAGEITEYIWQYYGSALTDILPALGTHFAMTSDEISKMFGKVPHSLFRIHNWRSDIVKLGDVPAEYIKQISEGRVDYSWPAQVNKLIVNGGYDLIISPGQVVPHEVIGMANYNKNIFVGTGGSEGINKSHYLGAAYGMERIMGRADTPVRKVLN
;
A
#
# COMPACT_ATOMS: atom_id res chain seq x y z
N MET A 1 -4.46 16.50 -2.62
CA MET A 1 -5.66 17.12 -2.01
C MET A 1 -5.97 16.41 -0.69
N LEU A 2 -6.22 17.13 0.40
CA LEU A 2 -6.61 16.55 1.69
C LEU A 2 -8.14 16.53 1.79
N TYR A 3 -8.73 15.34 1.94
CA TYR A 3 -10.18 15.18 2.04
C TYR A 3 -10.70 15.22 3.47
N TYR A 4 -9.91 14.68 4.42
CA TYR A 4 -10.23 14.65 5.84
C TYR A 4 -8.95 14.61 6.67
N SER A 5 -8.96 15.28 7.82
CA SER A 5 -7.86 15.25 8.79
C SER A 5 -8.42 15.43 10.19
N ARG A 6 -8.03 14.56 11.12
CA ARG A 6 -8.29 14.66 12.54
C ARG A 6 -7.18 13.93 13.30
N GLY A 7 -6.72 14.51 14.37
CA GLY A 7 -5.76 13.87 15.27
C GLY A 7 -5.07 14.91 16.16
N SER A 8 -4.96 14.57 17.44
CA SER A 8 -4.17 15.26 18.44
C SER A 8 -3.61 14.24 19.43
N ALA A 9 -2.76 14.68 20.35
CA ALA A 9 -2.20 13.80 21.38
C ALA A 9 -3.26 13.21 22.34
N SER A 10 -4.43 13.83 22.43
CA SER A 10 -5.54 13.43 23.31
C SER A 10 -6.74 12.81 22.57
N ASP A 11 -6.71 12.77 21.23
CA ASP A 11 -7.83 12.21 20.48
C ASP A 11 -7.92 10.70 20.62
N VAL A 12 -9.12 10.21 20.89
CA VAL A 12 -9.50 8.82 20.78
C VAL A 12 -10.60 8.73 19.72
N ILE A 13 -10.30 8.02 18.62
CA ILE A 13 -11.23 7.89 17.49
C ILE A 13 -11.94 6.53 17.59
N SER A 14 -13.23 6.57 17.92
CA SER A 14 -14.10 5.39 17.93
C SER A 14 -14.31 4.81 16.53
N SER A 15 -14.83 3.59 16.45
CA SER A 15 -15.19 2.96 15.17
C SER A 15 -16.30 3.73 14.43
N HIS A 16 -17.23 4.30 15.16
CA HIS A 16 -18.30 5.14 14.59
C HIS A 16 -17.69 6.41 13.94
N GLU A 17 -16.89 7.15 14.69
CA GLU A 17 -16.22 8.37 14.17
C GLU A 17 -15.30 8.06 12.99
N LEU A 18 -14.57 6.92 13.01
CA LEU A 18 -13.75 6.50 11.90
C LEU A 18 -14.60 6.23 10.65
N LYS A 19 -15.75 5.56 10.81
CA LYS A 19 -16.68 5.32 9.71
C LYS A 19 -17.20 6.62 9.10
N GLU A 20 -17.63 7.56 9.93
CA GLU A 20 -18.09 8.88 9.47
C GLU A 20 -16.99 9.63 8.73
N ALA A 21 -15.76 9.60 9.24
CA ALA A 21 -14.61 10.22 8.62
C ALA A 21 -14.30 9.62 7.23
N VAL A 22 -14.32 8.28 7.12
CA VAL A 22 -14.14 7.58 5.86
C VAL A 22 -15.24 7.94 4.88
N PHE A 23 -16.51 7.91 5.29
CA PHE A 23 -17.65 8.24 4.45
C PHE A 23 -17.59 9.70 3.96
N SER A 24 -17.27 10.64 4.85
CA SER A 24 -17.08 12.05 4.49
C SER A 24 -15.97 12.25 3.44
N ALA A 25 -14.87 11.51 3.56
CA ALA A 25 -13.80 11.57 2.58
C ALA A 25 -14.24 10.98 1.22
N LEU A 26 -14.93 9.85 1.24
CA LEU A 26 -15.42 9.17 0.03
C LEU A 26 -16.51 9.97 -0.69
N GLU A 27 -17.36 10.67 0.06
CA GLU A 27 -18.37 11.57 -0.50
C GLU A 27 -17.74 12.71 -1.30
N LYS A 28 -16.66 13.31 -0.80
CA LYS A 28 -15.89 14.31 -1.51
C LYS A 28 -15.18 13.77 -2.76
N ILE A 29 -14.76 12.50 -2.75
CA ILE A 29 -14.20 11.81 -3.92
C ILE A 29 -15.30 11.52 -4.95
N GLY A 30 -16.52 11.29 -4.49
CA GLY A 30 -17.69 11.08 -5.30
C GLY A 30 -17.89 9.64 -5.77
N LYS A 31 -18.98 9.43 -6.51
CA LYS A 31 -19.38 8.11 -7.04
C LYS A 31 -18.33 7.59 -8.03
N LYS A 32 -18.06 6.29 -7.94
CA LYS A 32 -17.16 5.53 -8.83
C LYS A 32 -17.88 4.29 -9.34
N LYS A 33 -17.45 3.80 -10.50
CA LYS A 33 -18.06 2.62 -11.14
C LYS A 33 -17.26 1.36 -10.84
N LYS A 34 -15.94 1.48 -10.68
CA LYS A 34 -15.06 0.34 -10.43
C LYS A 34 -13.92 0.73 -9.48
N VAL A 35 -13.93 0.15 -8.29
CA VAL A 35 -13.00 0.50 -7.21
C VAL A 35 -12.14 -0.71 -6.84
N LEU A 36 -10.83 -0.49 -6.74
CA LEU A 36 -9.85 -1.41 -6.17
C LEU A 36 -9.40 -0.89 -4.81
N VAL A 37 -9.36 -1.77 -3.81
CA VAL A 37 -8.75 -1.45 -2.51
C VAL A 37 -7.48 -2.29 -2.31
N ILE A 38 -6.40 -1.64 -1.89
CA ILE A 38 -5.09 -2.26 -1.63
C ILE A 38 -4.74 -2.08 -0.15
N PRO A 39 -5.32 -2.88 0.76
CA PRO A 39 -4.98 -2.86 2.18
C PRO A 39 -3.66 -3.60 2.41
N PRO A 40 -3.00 -3.45 3.58
CA PRO A 40 -1.97 -4.37 4.01
C PRO A 40 -2.54 -5.76 4.28
N ASP A 41 -1.68 -6.75 4.42
CA ASP A 41 -2.05 -8.11 4.83
C ASP A 41 -2.28 -8.25 6.35
N TYR A 42 -2.56 -9.48 6.79
CA TYR A 42 -2.87 -9.78 8.20
C TYR A 42 -1.75 -9.43 9.18
N THR A 43 -0.50 -9.33 8.76
CA THR A 43 0.62 -8.88 9.61
C THR A 43 0.41 -7.46 10.15
N ARG A 44 -0.49 -6.70 9.54
CA ARG A 44 -0.89 -5.35 9.96
C ARG A 44 -2.36 -5.29 10.42
N SER A 45 -2.92 -6.38 10.93
CA SER A 45 -4.33 -6.45 11.41
C SER A 45 -4.67 -5.38 12.46
N HIS A 46 -3.68 -5.01 13.30
CA HIS A 46 -3.82 -3.95 14.31
C HIS A 46 -3.92 -2.52 13.75
N SER A 47 -3.69 -2.32 12.45
CA SER A 47 -3.64 -0.98 11.81
C SER A 47 -5.00 -0.34 11.55
N ARG A 48 -6.10 -1.04 11.85
CA ARG A 48 -7.48 -0.68 11.48
C ARG A 48 -7.73 -0.59 9.96
N ALA A 49 -6.76 -0.97 9.11
CA ALA A 49 -6.92 -0.95 7.67
C ALA A 49 -8.02 -1.92 7.19
N GLY A 50 -8.22 -3.03 7.88
CA GLY A 50 -9.33 -3.95 7.60
C GLY A 50 -10.69 -3.31 7.86
N GLU A 51 -10.85 -2.65 8.99
CA GLU A 51 -12.07 -1.89 9.35
C GLU A 51 -12.36 -0.77 8.34
N ILE A 52 -11.32 -0.02 7.93
CA ILE A 52 -11.44 1.01 6.88
C ILE A 52 -11.85 0.38 5.55
N THR A 53 -11.30 -0.78 5.20
CA THR A 53 -11.66 -1.51 3.97
C THR A 53 -13.13 -1.95 3.99
N GLU A 54 -13.63 -2.43 5.15
CA GLU A 54 -15.05 -2.76 5.32
C GLU A 54 -15.94 -1.53 5.14
N TYR A 55 -15.56 -0.37 5.66
CA TYR A 55 -16.31 0.88 5.47
C TYR A 55 -16.29 1.35 4.01
N ILE A 56 -15.17 1.20 3.30
CA ILE A 56 -15.09 1.50 1.86
C ILE A 56 -16.04 0.59 1.07
N TRP A 57 -16.08 -0.70 1.42
CA TRP A 57 -17.03 -1.65 0.82
C TRP A 57 -18.48 -1.29 1.12
N GLN A 58 -18.82 -0.93 2.36
CA GLN A 58 -20.15 -0.49 2.73
C GLN A 58 -20.59 0.76 1.95
N TYR A 59 -19.65 1.66 1.64
CA TYR A 59 -19.92 2.89 0.90
C TYR A 59 -20.14 2.65 -0.60
N TYR A 60 -19.21 1.94 -1.24
CA TYR A 60 -19.25 1.72 -2.69
C TYR A 60 -20.09 0.51 -3.12
N GLY A 61 -20.41 -0.42 -2.22
CA GLY A 61 -21.21 -1.60 -2.51
C GLY A 61 -20.65 -2.41 -3.69
N SER A 62 -21.46 -2.66 -4.69
CA SER A 62 -21.07 -3.41 -5.90
C SER A 62 -20.03 -2.72 -6.78
N ALA A 63 -19.81 -1.42 -6.60
CA ALA A 63 -18.74 -0.71 -7.32
C ALA A 63 -17.34 -1.08 -6.79
N LEU A 64 -17.19 -1.54 -5.54
CA LEU A 64 -15.95 -2.15 -5.07
C LEU A 64 -15.90 -3.58 -5.61
N THR A 65 -15.10 -3.80 -6.64
CA THR A 65 -15.03 -5.08 -7.37
C THR A 65 -13.87 -5.96 -6.92
N ASP A 66 -12.79 -5.38 -6.42
CA ASP A 66 -11.60 -6.12 -6.07
C ASP A 66 -10.89 -5.55 -4.84
N ILE A 67 -10.35 -6.45 -4.02
CA ILE A 67 -9.46 -6.15 -2.90
C ILE A 67 -8.18 -6.94 -3.11
N LEU A 68 -7.06 -6.24 -3.22
CA LEU A 68 -5.74 -6.81 -3.45
C LEU A 68 -4.83 -6.52 -2.25
N PRO A 69 -4.76 -7.41 -1.24
CA PRO A 69 -3.86 -7.23 -0.12
C PRO A 69 -2.41 -7.04 -0.58
N ALA A 70 -1.72 -6.08 0.02
CA ALA A 70 -0.33 -5.73 -0.29
C ALA A 70 0.63 -6.77 0.33
N LEU A 71 0.64 -7.98 -0.22
CA LEU A 71 1.38 -9.15 0.31
C LEU A 71 2.90 -9.00 0.19
N GLY A 72 3.39 -8.25 -0.82
CA GLY A 72 4.82 -8.27 -1.13
C GLY A 72 5.26 -9.71 -1.43
N THR A 73 6.19 -10.23 -0.62
CA THR A 73 6.68 -11.62 -0.70
C THR A 73 5.99 -12.57 0.27
N HIS A 74 5.00 -12.10 1.03
CA HIS A 74 4.27 -12.91 1.99
C HIS A 74 3.33 -13.92 1.31
N PHE A 75 2.87 -14.91 2.08
CA PHE A 75 1.88 -15.87 1.62
C PHE A 75 0.49 -15.24 1.52
N ALA A 76 -0.36 -15.87 0.71
CA ALA A 76 -1.76 -15.49 0.62
C ALA A 76 -2.45 -15.62 1.99
N MET A 77 -3.34 -14.69 2.29
CA MET A 77 -4.14 -14.72 3.51
C MET A 77 -5.10 -15.91 3.50
N THR A 78 -5.24 -16.55 4.64
CA THR A 78 -6.26 -17.59 4.85
C THR A 78 -7.66 -16.99 4.97
N SER A 79 -8.70 -17.80 4.79
CA SER A 79 -10.10 -17.37 4.98
C SER A 79 -10.34 -16.85 6.41
N ASP A 80 -9.73 -17.46 7.41
CA ASP A 80 -9.84 -17.02 8.81
C ASP A 80 -9.20 -15.64 9.04
N GLU A 81 -8.03 -15.39 8.46
CA GLU A 81 -7.37 -14.09 8.54
C GLU A 81 -8.19 -12.99 7.82
N ILE A 82 -8.75 -13.31 6.66
CA ILE A 82 -9.64 -12.39 5.94
C ILE A 82 -10.85 -12.06 6.80
N SER A 83 -11.54 -13.06 7.35
CA SER A 83 -12.71 -12.84 8.20
C SER A 83 -12.40 -12.02 9.45
N LYS A 84 -11.27 -12.30 10.12
CA LYS A 84 -10.85 -11.58 11.33
C LYS A 84 -10.47 -10.13 11.06
N MET A 85 -9.82 -9.86 9.92
CA MET A 85 -9.31 -8.53 9.61
C MET A 85 -10.36 -7.64 8.94
N PHE A 86 -11.19 -8.20 8.04
CA PHE A 86 -12.07 -7.43 7.16
C PHE A 86 -13.57 -7.59 7.46
N GLY A 87 -13.91 -8.29 8.53
CA GLY A 87 -15.28 -8.40 9.02
C GLY A 87 -16.23 -9.04 7.99
N LYS A 88 -17.23 -8.30 7.54
CA LYS A 88 -18.31 -8.78 6.67
C LYS A 88 -18.02 -8.67 5.17
N VAL A 89 -16.82 -8.26 4.79
CA VAL A 89 -16.45 -8.12 3.37
C VAL A 89 -16.46 -9.49 2.69
N PRO A 90 -17.15 -9.67 1.55
CA PRO A 90 -17.21 -10.95 0.86
C PRO A 90 -15.83 -11.44 0.42
N HIS A 91 -15.49 -12.69 0.73
CA HIS A 91 -14.21 -13.30 0.37
C HIS A 91 -13.99 -13.35 -1.15
N SER A 92 -15.06 -13.39 -1.94
CA SER A 92 -14.99 -13.39 -3.40
C SER A 92 -14.37 -12.13 -4.01
N LEU A 93 -14.27 -11.04 -3.23
CA LEU A 93 -13.64 -9.79 -3.67
C LEU A 93 -12.10 -9.83 -3.54
N PHE A 94 -11.56 -10.76 -2.75
CA PHE A 94 -10.13 -10.81 -2.50
C PHE A 94 -9.36 -11.46 -3.64
N ARG A 95 -8.27 -10.80 -4.04
CA ARG A 95 -7.32 -11.28 -5.05
C ARG A 95 -5.99 -11.59 -4.39
N ILE A 96 -5.31 -12.61 -4.90
CA ILE A 96 -3.98 -12.99 -4.43
C ILE A 96 -2.95 -12.30 -5.32
N HIS A 97 -1.98 -11.64 -4.71
CA HIS A 97 -0.82 -11.10 -5.41
C HIS A 97 0.27 -12.15 -5.57
N ASN A 98 0.64 -12.47 -6.80
CA ASN A 98 1.82 -13.27 -7.09
C ASN A 98 2.95 -12.37 -7.61
N TRP A 99 3.88 -12.03 -6.72
CA TRP A 99 5.00 -11.13 -6.99
C TRP A 99 6.01 -11.67 -8.05
N ARG A 100 5.88 -12.94 -8.46
CA ARG A 100 6.70 -13.56 -9.49
C ARG A 100 6.09 -13.51 -10.89
N SER A 101 4.75 -13.54 -11.00
CA SER A 101 4.07 -13.74 -12.30
C SER A 101 3.02 -12.68 -12.63
N ASP A 102 2.46 -11.98 -11.63
CA ASP A 102 1.33 -11.07 -11.85
C ASP A 102 1.76 -9.61 -11.98
N ILE A 103 2.89 -9.38 -12.67
CA ILE A 103 3.60 -8.10 -12.67
C ILE A 103 3.58 -7.45 -14.04
N VAL A 104 3.41 -6.13 -14.03
CA VAL A 104 3.67 -5.23 -15.17
C VAL A 104 4.75 -4.25 -14.74
N LYS A 105 5.75 -4.06 -15.61
CA LYS A 105 6.78 -3.04 -15.46
C LYS A 105 6.29 -1.74 -16.09
N LEU A 106 6.27 -0.66 -15.34
CA LEU A 106 5.85 0.68 -15.78
C LEU A 106 7.01 1.49 -16.37
N GLY A 107 8.23 1.23 -15.92
CA GLY A 107 9.44 1.93 -16.32
C GLY A 107 10.58 1.64 -15.38
N ASP A 108 11.69 2.38 -15.53
CA ASP A 108 12.86 2.28 -14.68
C ASP A 108 13.23 3.65 -14.09
N VAL A 109 13.59 3.65 -12.82
CA VAL A 109 14.32 4.77 -12.21
C VAL A 109 15.79 4.64 -12.60
N PRO A 110 16.43 5.67 -13.21
CA PRO A 110 17.79 5.57 -13.73
C PRO A 110 18.84 5.27 -12.67
N ALA A 111 19.87 4.52 -13.04
CA ALA A 111 21.00 4.17 -12.15
C ALA A 111 21.72 5.41 -11.63
N GLU A 112 21.94 6.41 -12.47
CA GLU A 112 22.59 7.68 -12.10
C GLU A 112 21.83 8.40 -10.97
N TYR A 113 20.49 8.44 -11.04
CA TYR A 113 19.67 9.02 -9.99
C TYR A 113 19.81 8.23 -8.68
N ILE A 114 19.75 6.90 -8.75
CA ILE A 114 19.89 6.05 -7.56
C ILE A 114 21.27 6.18 -6.96
N LYS A 115 22.31 6.21 -7.79
CA LYS A 115 23.69 6.47 -7.34
C LYS A 115 23.81 7.81 -6.61
N GLN A 116 23.21 8.85 -7.14
CA GLN A 116 23.22 10.19 -6.53
C GLN A 116 22.53 10.18 -5.15
N ILE A 117 21.30 9.67 -5.06
CA ILE A 117 20.53 9.69 -3.80
C ILE A 117 21.06 8.70 -2.76
N SER A 118 21.77 7.66 -3.18
CA SER A 118 22.42 6.67 -2.30
C SER A 118 23.83 7.07 -1.86
N GLU A 119 24.29 8.27 -2.19
CA GLU A 119 25.67 8.72 -1.91
C GLU A 119 26.72 7.78 -2.56
N GLY A 120 26.44 7.28 -3.75
CA GLY A 120 27.33 6.38 -4.49
C GLY A 120 27.36 4.93 -4.01
N ARG A 121 26.50 4.54 -3.06
CA ARG A 121 26.52 3.21 -2.44
C ARG A 121 25.97 2.11 -3.34
N VAL A 122 25.08 2.44 -4.27
CA VAL A 122 24.54 1.51 -5.26
C VAL A 122 24.51 2.15 -6.64
N ASP A 123 24.66 1.31 -7.68
CA ASP A 123 24.75 1.74 -9.09
C ASP A 123 23.94 0.72 -9.94
N TYR A 124 22.63 0.84 -9.91
CA TYR A 124 21.71 0.07 -10.73
C TYR A 124 20.40 0.84 -10.95
N SER A 125 19.70 0.55 -12.05
CA SER A 125 18.33 1.03 -12.26
C SER A 125 17.33 0.24 -11.42
N TRP A 126 16.25 0.91 -10.96
CA TRP A 126 15.19 0.25 -10.23
C TRP A 126 13.92 0.14 -11.09
N PRO A 127 13.39 -1.08 -11.33
CA PRO A 127 12.19 -1.24 -12.12
C PRO A 127 10.93 -0.93 -11.28
N ALA A 128 10.12 0.00 -11.75
CA ALA A 128 8.80 0.26 -11.21
C ALA A 128 7.84 -0.85 -11.65
N GLN A 129 7.63 -1.84 -10.79
CA GLN A 129 6.79 -3.01 -11.05
C GLN A 129 5.57 -2.99 -10.14
N VAL A 130 4.39 -3.28 -10.71
CA VAL A 130 3.13 -3.36 -9.96
C VAL A 130 2.29 -4.55 -10.42
N ASN A 131 1.33 -4.99 -9.60
CA ASN A 131 0.38 -6.03 -10.01
C ASN A 131 -0.40 -5.61 -11.26
N LYS A 132 -0.55 -6.54 -12.19
CA LYS A 132 -1.26 -6.33 -13.47
C LYS A 132 -2.71 -5.83 -13.29
N LEU A 133 -3.38 -6.14 -12.18
CA LEU A 133 -4.72 -5.61 -11.89
C LEU A 133 -4.73 -4.07 -11.81
N ILE A 134 -3.69 -3.47 -11.25
CA ILE A 134 -3.58 -2.01 -11.10
C ILE A 134 -3.61 -1.32 -12.47
N VAL A 135 -2.94 -1.91 -13.45
CA VAL A 135 -2.80 -1.33 -14.80
C VAL A 135 -3.94 -1.73 -15.72
N ASN A 136 -4.30 -3.02 -15.70
CA ASN A 136 -5.22 -3.62 -16.66
C ASN A 136 -6.66 -3.75 -16.14
N GLY A 137 -6.88 -3.49 -14.86
CA GLY A 137 -8.18 -3.70 -14.22
C GLY A 137 -9.24 -2.66 -14.59
N GLY A 138 -8.87 -1.53 -15.18
CA GLY A 138 -9.80 -0.47 -15.60
C GLY A 138 -10.53 0.18 -14.41
N TYR A 139 -9.86 0.33 -13.27
CA TYR A 139 -10.42 0.99 -12.09
C TYR A 139 -10.40 2.51 -12.28
N ASP A 140 -11.48 3.15 -11.88
CA ASP A 140 -11.60 4.61 -11.83
C ASP A 140 -11.25 5.19 -10.44
N LEU A 141 -11.01 4.29 -9.46
CA LEU A 141 -10.46 4.65 -8.16
C LEU A 141 -9.66 3.48 -7.57
N ILE A 142 -8.48 3.78 -7.07
CA ILE A 142 -7.65 2.86 -6.28
C ILE A 142 -7.42 3.48 -4.91
N ILE A 143 -7.77 2.75 -3.84
CA ILE A 143 -7.61 3.21 -2.46
C ILE A 143 -6.64 2.29 -1.74
N SER A 144 -5.62 2.87 -1.10
CA SER A 144 -4.65 2.13 -0.28
C SER A 144 -4.78 2.56 1.19
N PRO A 145 -5.66 1.92 1.98
CA PRO A 145 -5.73 2.16 3.41
C PRO A 145 -4.54 1.54 4.13
N GLY A 146 -4.07 2.20 5.18
CA GLY A 146 -2.99 1.63 5.98
C GLY A 146 -2.45 2.60 7.03
N GLN A 147 -1.61 2.08 7.89
CA GLN A 147 -0.96 2.83 8.95
C GLN A 147 0.42 3.31 8.53
N VAL A 148 0.71 4.58 8.76
CA VAL A 148 2.05 5.15 8.56
C VAL A 148 2.84 4.96 9.85
N VAL A 149 3.79 4.04 9.81
CA VAL A 149 4.66 3.68 10.94
C VAL A 149 6.10 3.55 10.48
N PRO A 150 7.09 3.62 11.38
CA PRO A 150 8.49 3.35 11.04
C PRO A 150 8.67 2.00 10.34
N HIS A 151 9.52 1.99 9.31
CA HIS A 151 9.87 0.81 8.52
C HIS A 151 11.38 0.78 8.32
N GLU A 152 12.01 -0.35 8.62
CA GLU A 152 13.45 -0.50 8.69
C GLU A 152 14.15 -0.25 7.35
N VAL A 153 13.52 -0.60 6.25
CA VAL A 153 14.14 -0.52 4.91
C VAL A 153 13.67 0.70 4.11
N ILE A 154 12.38 1.06 4.22
CA ILE A 154 11.79 2.12 3.39
C ILE A 154 11.81 3.48 4.10
N GLY A 155 11.87 3.47 5.42
CA GLY A 155 11.74 4.62 6.29
C GLY A 155 10.37 4.70 6.96
N MET A 156 9.31 4.97 6.19
CA MET A 156 7.93 4.94 6.67
C MET A 156 7.11 3.97 5.82
N ALA A 157 6.28 3.16 6.46
CA ALA A 157 5.35 2.24 5.80
C ALA A 157 4.20 2.97 5.10
N ASN A 158 3.35 2.21 4.40
CA ASN A 158 2.17 2.69 3.68
C ASN A 158 2.47 3.61 2.47
N TYR A 159 1.50 4.41 2.03
CA TYR A 159 1.54 5.19 0.80
C TYR A 159 1.85 4.31 -0.42
N ASN A 160 2.65 4.83 -1.36
CA ASN A 160 3.10 4.12 -2.55
C ASN A 160 3.96 2.87 -2.28
N LYS A 161 4.47 2.67 -1.05
CA LYS A 161 5.09 1.40 -0.65
C LYS A 161 4.13 0.22 -0.79
N ASN A 162 2.85 0.39 -0.46
CA ASN A 162 1.87 -0.67 -0.66
C ASN A 162 1.68 -1.01 -2.15
N ILE A 163 1.84 -0.04 -3.03
CA ILE A 163 1.76 -0.21 -4.48
C ILE A 163 3.03 -0.88 -5.03
N PHE A 164 4.20 -0.24 -4.85
CA PHE A 164 5.44 -0.65 -5.52
C PHE A 164 6.21 -1.76 -4.81
N VAL A 165 5.95 -2.00 -3.53
CA VAL A 165 6.54 -3.11 -2.77
C VAL A 165 5.47 -4.13 -2.42
N GLY A 166 4.34 -3.69 -1.86
CA GLY A 166 3.26 -4.59 -1.44
C GLY A 166 2.57 -5.32 -2.58
N THR A 167 2.49 -4.69 -3.77
CA THR A 167 2.00 -5.31 -5.01
C THR A 167 3.05 -5.28 -6.13
N GLY A 168 4.33 -5.13 -5.74
CA GLY A 168 5.47 -5.06 -6.64
C GLY A 168 6.01 -6.42 -7.07
N GLY A 169 6.97 -6.39 -7.99
CA GLY A 169 7.67 -7.58 -8.48
C GLY A 169 8.97 -7.87 -7.73
N SER A 170 9.47 -9.08 -7.89
CA SER A 170 10.68 -9.58 -7.21
C SER A 170 11.89 -8.65 -7.35
N GLU A 171 12.15 -8.19 -8.55
CA GLU A 171 13.32 -7.33 -8.80
C GLU A 171 13.17 -5.97 -8.10
N GLY A 172 12.01 -5.31 -8.23
CA GLY A 172 11.73 -4.04 -7.58
C GLY A 172 11.80 -4.15 -6.04
N ILE A 173 11.24 -5.22 -5.47
CA ILE A 173 11.30 -5.50 -4.04
C ILE A 173 12.75 -5.68 -3.61
N ASN A 174 13.50 -6.60 -4.22
CA ASN A 174 14.86 -6.92 -3.83
C ASN A 174 15.80 -5.72 -3.94
N LYS A 175 15.73 -4.99 -5.04
CA LYS A 175 16.56 -3.79 -5.28
C LYS A 175 16.24 -2.66 -4.28
N SER A 176 14.96 -2.43 -3.96
CA SER A 176 14.59 -1.43 -2.96
C SER A 176 15.08 -1.80 -1.56
N HIS A 177 15.03 -3.08 -1.21
CA HIS A 177 15.51 -3.58 0.08
C HIS A 177 17.05 -3.54 0.16
N TYR A 178 17.74 -3.91 -0.92
CA TYR A 178 19.18 -3.79 -0.98
C TYR A 178 19.66 -2.32 -0.89
N LEU A 179 18.96 -1.40 -1.57
CA LEU A 179 19.26 0.04 -1.45
C LEU A 179 19.15 0.49 0.01
N GLY A 180 18.11 0.07 0.73
CA GLY A 180 17.93 0.39 2.14
C GLY A 180 19.05 -0.16 3.02
N ALA A 181 19.42 -1.42 2.81
CA ALA A 181 20.51 -2.07 3.55
C ALA A 181 21.87 -1.41 3.27
N ALA A 182 22.18 -1.14 1.99
CA ALA A 182 23.44 -0.51 1.58
C ALA A 182 23.58 0.94 2.07
N TYR A 183 22.47 1.67 2.15
CA TYR A 183 22.45 3.03 2.68
C TYR A 183 22.59 3.07 4.20
N GLY A 184 22.10 2.06 4.90
CA GLY A 184 22.12 1.92 6.35
C GLY A 184 20.71 2.01 6.93
N MET A 185 20.18 0.90 7.45
CA MET A 185 18.83 0.84 8.02
C MET A 185 18.67 1.77 9.22
N GLU A 186 19.72 1.96 10.01
CA GLU A 186 19.79 2.91 11.12
C GLU A 186 19.65 4.39 10.67
N ARG A 187 20.00 4.67 9.41
CA ARG A 187 19.82 6.00 8.80
C ARG A 187 18.45 6.21 8.20
N ILE A 188 17.70 5.13 7.98
CA ILE A 188 16.44 5.09 7.23
C ILE A 188 15.21 5.00 8.14
N MET A 189 15.24 4.08 9.10
CA MET A 189 14.07 3.73 9.91
C MET A 189 13.42 4.95 10.58
N GLY A 190 12.11 5.11 10.36
CA GLY A 190 11.33 6.21 10.91
C GLY A 190 11.47 7.55 10.20
N ARG A 191 12.21 7.61 9.08
CA ARG A 191 12.36 8.84 8.30
C ARG A 191 11.46 8.84 7.06
N ALA A 192 10.85 9.97 6.79
CA ALA A 192 10.01 10.17 5.61
C ALA A 192 10.84 10.44 4.34
N ASP A 193 11.97 11.12 4.47
CA ASP A 193 12.91 11.41 3.38
C ASP A 193 14.08 10.43 3.43
N THR A 194 14.03 9.41 2.57
CA THR A 194 15.07 8.38 2.45
C THR A 194 15.35 8.10 0.97
N PRO A 195 16.54 7.57 0.61
CA PRO A 195 16.80 7.16 -0.77
C PRO A 195 15.75 6.20 -1.32
N VAL A 196 15.30 5.24 -0.52
CA VAL A 196 14.28 4.28 -0.94
C VAL A 196 12.95 4.98 -1.21
N ARG A 197 12.55 5.93 -0.33
CA ARG A 197 11.34 6.73 -0.57
C ARG A 197 11.43 7.57 -1.85
N LYS A 198 12.58 8.16 -2.13
CA LYS A 198 12.81 8.93 -3.37
C LYS A 198 12.68 8.08 -4.63
N VAL A 199 13.04 6.81 -4.56
CA VAL A 199 12.87 5.85 -5.66
C VAL A 199 11.41 5.48 -5.86
N LEU A 200 10.62 5.35 -4.77
CA LEU A 200 9.21 4.97 -4.83
C LEU A 200 8.28 6.13 -5.18
N ASN A 201 8.68 7.38 -4.94
CA ASN A 201 7.87 8.58 -5.19
C ASN A 201 8.04 9.10 -6.61
#